data_b82cd313b30e59fa655f22ffe85ce3a9
#
_entry.id   b82cd313b30e59fa655f22ffe85ce3a9
#
_cell.length_a   1.000
_cell.length_b   1.000
_cell.length_c   1.000
_cell.angle_alpha   90.00
_cell.angle_beta   90.00
_cell.angle_gamma   90.00
#
_symmetry.space_group_name_H-M   'P 1'
#
loop_
_entity.id
_entity.type
_entity.pdbx_description
1 polymer ?
#
loop_
_entity_poly.entity_id
_entity_poly.type
_entity_poly.pdbx_seq_one_letter_code
_entity_poly.pdbx_strand_id
1 'polypeptide(L)'
;MNRKTKIFIITFFLIILIPVIATSIILEYNDKKLNDKINKSKSTRILMLNNIDDSITFEELCNIESSKEYKIEDNDLKYKNEKDKKDFTVTYTNTSFYGSFCTKEYFFVDKKLKRCIYTIDSSQWIPKNIYEEIVNINGEPDIIETKKDKLGVDKYTWYGKNGIFIYTNDNINNTAEIIFELN
;
A
#
# COMPACT_ATOMS: atom_id res chain seq x y z
N MET A 1 57.88 10.30 14.09
CA MET A 1 57.11 9.25 13.40
C MET A 1 57.84 8.90 12.10
N ASN A 2 58.22 7.65 11.91
CA ASN A 2 58.99 7.18 10.77
C ASN A 2 58.14 7.28 9.49
N ARG A 3 58.76 7.55 8.32
CA ARG A 3 58.12 7.67 7.00
C ARG A 3 57.25 6.42 6.67
N LYS A 4 57.70 5.22 7.04
CA LYS A 4 56.96 3.96 6.86
C LYS A 4 55.66 3.95 7.65
N THR A 5 55.68 4.43 8.90
CA THR A 5 54.50 4.49 9.79
C THR A 5 53.46 5.51 9.24
N LYS A 6 53.91 6.63 8.69
CA LYS A 6 52.98 7.61 8.03
C LYS A 6 52.31 6.99 6.81
N ILE A 7 53.06 6.31 5.96
CA ILE A 7 52.49 5.64 4.77
C ILE A 7 51.48 4.58 5.17
N PHE A 8 51.82 3.74 6.16
CA PHE A 8 50.92 2.70 6.65
C PHE A 8 49.59 3.30 7.17
N ILE A 9 49.64 4.35 7.96
CA ILE A 9 48.46 5.00 8.52
C ILE A 9 47.61 5.59 7.37
N ILE A 10 48.21 6.27 6.41
CA ILE A 10 47.47 6.84 5.28
C ILE A 10 46.83 5.75 4.45
N THR A 11 47.54 4.66 4.15
CA THR A 11 47.01 3.57 3.35
C THR A 11 45.86 2.88 4.11
N PHE A 12 45.99 2.69 5.42
CA PHE A 12 44.92 2.12 6.26
C PHE A 12 43.64 2.99 6.25
N PHE A 13 43.79 4.31 6.40
CA PHE A 13 42.67 5.24 6.30
C PHE A 13 42.00 5.22 4.91
N LEU A 14 42.78 5.15 3.82
CA LEU A 14 42.24 5.07 2.47
C LEU A 14 41.47 3.78 2.21
N ILE A 15 41.94 2.64 2.74
CA ILE A 15 41.25 1.33 2.62
C ILE A 15 39.87 1.38 3.28
N ILE A 16 39.71 2.10 4.39
CA ILE A 16 38.43 2.23 5.09
C ILE A 16 37.57 3.32 4.46
N LEU A 17 38.15 4.47 4.13
CA LEU A 17 37.38 5.64 3.69
C LEU A 17 36.78 5.49 2.28
N ILE A 18 37.52 4.86 1.37
CA ILE A 18 37.06 4.66 -0.02
C ILE A 18 35.79 3.81 -0.10
N PRO A 19 35.69 2.62 0.58
CA PRO A 19 34.46 1.85 0.58
C PRO A 19 33.27 2.59 1.21
N VAL A 20 33.49 3.36 2.28
CA VAL A 20 32.44 4.13 2.94
C VAL A 20 31.89 5.20 2.01
N ILE A 21 32.75 5.95 1.32
CA ILE A 21 32.33 6.96 0.35
C ILE A 21 31.62 6.28 -0.83
N ALA A 22 32.16 5.19 -1.34
CA ALA A 22 31.54 4.48 -2.48
C ALA A 22 30.13 3.93 -2.12
N THR A 23 29.95 3.37 -0.93
CA THR A 23 28.64 2.90 -0.47
C THR A 23 27.66 4.07 -0.32
N SER A 24 28.09 5.20 0.24
CA SER A 24 27.24 6.38 0.38
C SER A 24 26.76 6.91 -0.98
N ILE A 25 27.65 6.99 -1.97
CA ILE A 25 27.30 7.42 -3.33
C ILE A 25 26.32 6.45 -4.00
N ILE A 26 26.52 5.14 -3.80
CA ILE A 26 25.61 4.12 -4.37
C ILE A 26 24.22 4.22 -3.73
N LEU A 27 24.14 4.42 -2.41
CA LEU A 27 22.86 4.58 -1.70
C LEU A 27 22.13 5.83 -2.20
N GLU A 28 22.82 6.97 -2.25
CA GLU A 28 22.22 8.23 -2.74
C GLU A 28 21.71 8.10 -4.20
N TYR A 29 22.48 7.44 -5.07
CA TYR A 29 22.06 7.17 -6.44
C TYR A 29 20.80 6.29 -6.50
N ASN A 30 20.75 5.23 -5.70
CA ASN A 30 19.59 4.32 -5.64
C ASN A 30 18.34 5.03 -5.10
N ASP A 31 18.49 5.84 -4.04
CA ASP A 31 17.40 6.63 -3.47
C ASP A 31 16.85 7.64 -4.49
N LYS A 32 17.72 8.31 -5.22
CA LYS A 32 17.31 9.23 -6.29
C LYS A 32 16.55 8.50 -7.39
N LYS A 33 17.06 7.37 -7.86
CA LYS A 33 16.39 6.55 -8.88
C LYS A 33 15.02 6.06 -8.43
N LEU A 34 14.89 5.64 -7.17
CA LEU A 34 13.61 5.24 -6.58
C LEU A 34 12.64 6.41 -6.52
N ASN A 35 13.09 7.57 -6.04
CA ASN A 35 12.27 8.77 -5.96
C ASN A 35 11.78 9.23 -7.35
N ASP A 36 12.65 9.17 -8.37
CA ASP A 36 12.28 9.49 -9.75
C ASP A 36 11.21 8.54 -10.29
N LYS A 37 11.33 7.22 -9.99
CA LYS A 37 10.31 6.21 -10.34
C LYS A 37 8.98 6.53 -9.67
N ILE A 38 8.97 6.78 -8.35
CA ILE A 38 7.77 7.13 -7.58
C ILE A 38 7.11 8.40 -8.12
N ASN A 39 7.88 9.45 -8.37
CA ASN A 39 7.36 10.71 -8.91
C ASN A 39 6.74 10.53 -10.30
N LYS A 40 7.35 9.70 -11.15
CA LYS A 40 6.77 9.33 -12.44
C LYS A 40 5.44 8.61 -12.26
N SER A 41 5.37 7.61 -11.37
CA SER A 41 4.14 6.87 -11.07
C SER A 41 3.04 7.81 -10.56
N LYS A 42 3.36 8.69 -9.61
CA LYS A 42 2.43 9.72 -9.08
C LYS A 42 1.89 10.67 -10.14
N SER A 43 2.63 10.90 -11.23
CA SER A 43 2.20 11.81 -12.30
C SER A 43 1.42 11.15 -13.43
N THR A 44 1.55 9.82 -13.61
CA THR A 44 1.03 9.15 -14.81
C THR A 44 0.09 7.99 -14.53
N ARG A 45 0.31 7.23 -13.43
CA ARG A 45 -0.48 6.04 -13.12
C ARG A 45 -1.79 6.43 -12.45
N ILE A 46 -2.89 5.82 -12.88
CA ILE A 46 -4.16 5.82 -12.16
C ILE A 46 -4.30 4.46 -11.50
N LEU A 47 -4.48 4.44 -10.19
CA LEU A 47 -4.68 3.23 -9.41
C LEU A 47 -6.16 2.89 -9.33
N MET A 48 -6.47 1.60 -9.33
CA MET A 48 -7.83 1.09 -9.24
C MET A 48 -7.90 -0.10 -8.28
N LEU A 49 -9.01 -0.16 -7.56
CA LEU A 49 -9.38 -1.30 -6.72
C LEU A 49 -10.79 -1.72 -7.10
N ASN A 50 -10.93 -2.80 -7.86
CA ASN A 50 -12.25 -3.37 -8.22
C ASN A 50 -13.23 -2.34 -8.83
N ASN A 51 -12.77 -1.52 -9.77
CA ASN A 51 -13.49 -0.40 -10.39
C ASN A 51 -13.82 0.76 -9.42
N ILE A 52 -13.13 0.83 -8.28
CA ILE A 52 -13.24 1.92 -7.32
C ILE A 52 -12.11 2.90 -7.58
N ASP A 53 -12.45 4.16 -7.73
CA ASP A 53 -11.53 5.29 -7.83
C ASP A 53 -11.98 6.45 -6.92
N ASP A 54 -11.32 7.58 -7.02
CA ASP A 54 -11.57 8.77 -6.21
C ASP A 54 -12.88 9.52 -6.54
N SER A 55 -13.55 9.14 -7.61
CA SER A 55 -14.79 9.77 -8.05
C SER A 55 -16.06 9.07 -7.53
N ILE A 56 -15.92 7.87 -6.94
CA ILE A 56 -17.05 7.04 -6.56
C ILE A 56 -17.89 7.70 -5.45
N THR A 57 -19.18 7.74 -5.65
CA THR A 57 -20.15 8.16 -4.64
C THR A 57 -20.60 7.00 -3.77
N PHE A 58 -21.20 7.30 -2.61
CA PHE A 58 -21.77 6.27 -1.75
C PHE A 58 -22.87 5.45 -2.46
N GLU A 59 -23.68 6.09 -3.28
CA GLU A 59 -24.75 5.43 -4.03
C GLU A 59 -24.19 4.46 -5.10
N GLU A 60 -23.14 4.86 -5.80
CA GLU A 60 -22.43 4.00 -6.75
C GLU A 60 -21.73 2.83 -6.04
N LEU A 61 -21.14 3.08 -4.87
CA LEU A 61 -20.56 2.02 -4.05
C LEU A 61 -21.62 0.99 -3.64
N CYS A 62 -22.79 1.42 -3.18
CA CYS A 62 -23.89 0.52 -2.86
C CYS A 62 -24.34 -0.33 -4.05
N ASN A 63 -24.28 0.22 -5.27
CA ASN A 63 -24.57 -0.52 -6.50
C ASN A 63 -23.49 -1.55 -6.84
N ILE A 64 -22.20 -1.21 -6.65
CA ILE A 64 -21.07 -2.13 -6.87
C ILE A 64 -21.11 -3.29 -5.88
N GLU A 65 -21.34 -2.99 -4.61
CA GLU A 65 -21.44 -4.00 -3.54
C GLU A 65 -22.84 -4.62 -3.45
N SER A 66 -23.64 -4.47 -4.48
CA SER A 66 -25.07 -4.80 -4.57
C SER A 66 -25.46 -6.09 -3.84
N SER A 67 -26.54 -6.04 -3.08
CA SER A 67 -27.15 -7.12 -2.29
C SER A 67 -26.46 -7.57 -1.00
N LYS A 68 -25.45 -6.87 -0.52
CA LYS A 68 -24.76 -7.23 0.72
C LYS A 68 -25.24 -6.35 1.88
N GLU A 69 -25.43 -6.97 3.03
CA GLU A 69 -25.68 -6.22 4.26
C GLU A 69 -24.45 -5.38 4.61
N TYR A 70 -24.68 -4.12 4.95
CA TYR A 70 -23.63 -3.21 5.38
C TYR A 70 -24.02 -2.51 6.68
N LYS A 71 -22.99 -2.09 7.42
CA LYS A 71 -23.12 -1.25 8.61
C LYS A 71 -22.52 0.12 8.30
N ILE A 72 -23.22 1.18 8.67
CA ILE A 72 -22.67 2.54 8.62
C ILE A 72 -22.33 2.97 10.04
N GLU A 73 -21.08 3.36 10.23
CA GLU A 73 -20.62 3.99 11.46
C GLU A 73 -20.39 5.49 11.21
N ASP A 74 -20.98 6.29 12.06
CA ASP A 74 -20.87 7.74 12.02
C ASP A 74 -19.56 8.16 12.73
N ASN A 75 -18.68 8.80 12.00
CA ASN A 75 -17.45 9.33 12.58
C ASN A 75 -17.67 10.71 13.20
N ASP A 76 -18.84 11.35 12.96
CA ASP A 76 -19.23 12.60 13.57
C ASP A 76 -20.62 12.49 14.23
N LEU A 77 -20.65 12.37 15.56
CA LEU A 77 -21.86 12.19 16.39
C LEU A 77 -22.91 13.33 16.28
N LYS A 78 -22.65 14.36 15.47
CA LYS A 78 -23.53 15.53 15.32
C LYS A 78 -24.67 15.33 14.32
N TYR A 79 -24.60 14.34 13.44
CA TYR A 79 -25.59 14.17 12.38
C TYR A 79 -26.71 13.20 12.76
N LYS A 80 -27.96 13.66 12.66
CA LYS A 80 -29.14 12.88 13.02
C LYS A 80 -29.65 11.97 11.90
N ASN A 81 -29.31 12.23 10.66
CA ASN A 81 -29.78 11.51 9.47
C ASN A 81 -28.61 11.03 8.62
N GLU A 82 -28.69 9.82 8.07
CA GLU A 82 -27.64 9.28 7.18
C GLU A 82 -27.33 10.14 5.97
N LYS A 83 -28.34 10.84 5.42
CA LYS A 83 -28.16 11.73 4.26
C LYS A 83 -27.36 12.99 4.57
N ASP A 84 -27.30 13.37 5.84
CA ASP A 84 -26.59 14.58 6.29
C ASP A 84 -25.17 14.27 6.79
N LYS A 85 -24.80 12.99 6.90
CA LYS A 85 -23.46 12.58 7.31
C LYS A 85 -22.44 13.02 6.27
N LYS A 86 -21.39 13.69 6.73
CA LYS A 86 -20.26 14.09 5.89
C LYS A 86 -19.12 13.08 5.98
N ASP A 87 -18.83 12.63 7.20
CA ASP A 87 -17.74 11.71 7.50
C ASP A 87 -18.33 10.43 8.08
N PHE A 88 -18.20 9.34 7.36
CA PHE A 88 -18.76 8.04 7.77
C PHE A 88 -17.94 6.88 7.20
N THR A 89 -18.03 5.76 7.87
CA THR A 89 -17.45 4.49 7.42
C THR A 89 -18.56 3.52 7.05
N VAL A 90 -18.41 2.85 5.93
CA VAL A 90 -19.31 1.79 5.49
C VAL A 90 -18.56 0.47 5.55
N THR A 91 -19.06 -0.48 6.32
CA THR A 91 -18.44 -1.79 6.48
C THR A 91 -19.34 -2.88 5.89
N TYR A 92 -18.79 -3.65 4.98
CA TYR A 92 -19.39 -4.87 4.42
C TYR A 92 -18.64 -6.07 4.99
N THR A 93 -19.38 -6.94 5.68
CA THR A 93 -18.84 -8.21 6.19
C THR A 93 -19.26 -9.37 5.29
N ASN A 94 -18.57 -10.51 5.40
CA ASN A 94 -18.88 -11.72 4.64
C ASN A 94 -18.94 -11.49 3.11
N THR A 95 -18.10 -10.60 2.62
CA THR A 95 -17.96 -10.35 1.19
C THR A 95 -16.85 -11.23 0.60
N SER A 96 -16.64 -11.15 -0.70
CA SER A 96 -15.54 -11.84 -1.35
C SER A 96 -14.69 -10.87 -2.19
N PHE A 97 -13.40 -11.16 -2.25
CA PHE A 97 -12.46 -10.52 -3.13
C PHE A 97 -11.57 -11.58 -3.77
N TYR A 98 -11.66 -11.72 -5.09
CA TYR A 98 -11.00 -12.80 -5.87
C TYR A 98 -11.15 -14.20 -5.25
N GLY A 99 -12.38 -14.50 -4.81
CA GLY A 99 -12.71 -15.82 -4.24
C GLY A 99 -12.36 -16.03 -2.77
N SER A 100 -11.71 -15.05 -2.13
CA SER A 100 -11.46 -15.08 -0.68
C SER A 100 -12.52 -14.30 0.08
N PHE A 101 -12.92 -14.80 1.24
CA PHE A 101 -13.78 -14.03 2.14
C PHE A 101 -13.02 -12.81 2.68
N CYS A 102 -13.68 -11.67 2.72
CA CYS A 102 -13.10 -10.45 3.25
C CYS A 102 -14.14 -9.56 3.93
N THR A 103 -13.65 -8.71 4.80
CA THR A 103 -14.34 -7.52 5.28
C THR A 103 -13.83 -6.33 4.47
N LYS A 104 -14.74 -5.48 4.02
CA LYS A 104 -14.43 -4.27 3.27
C LYS A 104 -14.92 -3.05 4.04
N GLU A 105 -14.05 -2.09 4.23
CA GLU A 105 -14.33 -0.84 4.89
C GLU A 105 -14.05 0.33 3.95
N TYR A 106 -14.99 1.25 3.85
CA TYR A 106 -14.94 2.41 2.98
C TYR A 106 -15.13 3.67 3.81
N PHE A 107 -14.13 4.53 3.82
CA PHE A 107 -14.08 5.76 4.61
C PHE A 107 -14.41 6.95 3.73
N PHE A 108 -15.50 7.63 4.04
CA PHE A 108 -15.94 8.83 3.36
C PHE A 108 -15.65 10.06 4.23
N VAL A 109 -15.08 11.10 3.60
CA VAL A 109 -14.86 12.42 4.20
C VAL A 109 -15.47 13.45 3.27
N ASP A 110 -16.33 14.32 3.79
CA ASP A 110 -17.13 15.26 3.00
C ASP A 110 -17.88 14.57 1.83
N LYS A 111 -18.41 13.38 2.09
CA LYS A 111 -19.12 12.51 1.12
C LYS A 111 -18.25 11.98 -0.03
N LYS A 112 -16.94 12.16 0.02
CA LYS A 112 -16.00 11.61 -0.94
C LYS A 112 -15.28 10.43 -0.36
N LEU A 113 -15.12 9.38 -1.14
CA LEU A 113 -14.31 8.24 -0.73
C LEU A 113 -12.85 8.67 -0.59
N LYS A 114 -12.26 8.37 0.56
CA LYS A 114 -10.87 8.71 0.89
C LYS A 114 -10.00 7.50 1.16
N ARG A 115 -10.60 6.40 1.58
CA ARG A 115 -9.84 5.20 1.90
C ARG A 115 -10.71 3.97 1.77
N CYS A 116 -10.12 2.89 1.25
CA CYS A 116 -10.70 1.54 1.29
C CYS A 116 -9.73 0.64 2.04
N ILE A 117 -10.26 -0.24 2.89
CA ILE A 117 -9.50 -1.30 3.52
C ILE A 117 -10.23 -2.61 3.26
N TYR A 118 -9.52 -3.59 2.69
CA TYR A 118 -10.01 -4.96 2.56
C TYR A 118 -9.17 -5.85 3.43
N THR A 119 -9.78 -6.44 4.45
CA THR A 119 -9.14 -7.41 5.34
C THR A 119 -9.58 -8.81 4.92
N ILE A 120 -8.64 -9.60 4.46
CA ILE A 120 -8.84 -10.97 4.01
C ILE A 120 -8.43 -11.89 5.15
N ASP A 121 -9.40 -12.59 5.72
CA ASP A 121 -9.17 -13.59 6.76
C ASP A 121 -9.01 -14.96 6.12
N SER A 122 -7.87 -15.53 6.29
CA SER A 122 -7.47 -16.76 5.66
C SER A 122 -7.57 -17.99 6.55
N SER A 123 -8.51 -18.07 7.45
CA SER A 123 -8.95 -19.40 7.91
C SER A 123 -9.25 -20.32 6.70
N GLN A 124 -9.33 -19.73 5.53
CA GLN A 124 -9.43 -20.35 4.20
C GLN A 124 -8.30 -19.78 3.33
N TRP A 125 -7.56 -20.66 2.71
CA TRP A 125 -6.44 -20.42 1.79
C TRP A 125 -6.56 -19.10 0.98
N ILE A 126 -5.58 -18.19 1.11
CA ILE A 126 -5.51 -16.97 0.28
C ILE A 126 -5.15 -17.41 -1.13
N PRO A 127 -5.97 -17.14 -2.14
CA PRO A 127 -5.62 -17.45 -3.53
C PRO A 127 -4.32 -16.74 -3.90
N LYS A 128 -3.36 -17.48 -4.42
CA LYS A 128 -2.07 -16.94 -4.88
C LYS A 128 -2.23 -15.85 -5.94
N ASN A 129 -3.38 -15.77 -6.58
CA ASN A 129 -3.66 -14.88 -7.68
C ASN A 129 -4.03 -13.44 -7.24
N ILE A 130 -4.28 -13.16 -5.96
CA ILE A 130 -4.63 -11.78 -5.52
C ILE A 130 -3.54 -10.78 -5.90
N TYR A 131 -2.28 -11.10 -5.62
CA TYR A 131 -1.16 -10.26 -6.02
C TYR A 131 -1.08 -10.09 -7.54
N GLU A 132 -1.22 -11.19 -8.28
CA GLU A 132 -1.17 -11.18 -9.75
C GLU A 132 -2.30 -10.33 -10.34
N GLU A 133 -3.52 -10.41 -9.78
CA GLU A 133 -4.65 -9.58 -10.20
C GLU A 133 -4.43 -8.10 -9.91
N ILE A 134 -3.86 -7.77 -8.75
CA ILE A 134 -3.49 -6.38 -8.44
C ILE A 134 -2.44 -5.87 -9.41
N VAL A 135 -1.43 -6.68 -9.74
CA VAL A 135 -0.39 -6.34 -10.73
C VAL A 135 -0.98 -6.18 -12.12
N ASN A 136 -1.91 -7.04 -12.52
CA ASN A 136 -2.57 -6.94 -13.83
C ASN A 136 -3.32 -5.60 -14.00
N ILE A 137 -3.93 -5.11 -12.93
CA ILE A 137 -4.71 -3.86 -12.95
C ILE A 137 -3.80 -2.63 -12.80
N ASN A 138 -2.89 -2.66 -11.84
CA ASN A 138 -2.11 -1.49 -11.42
C ASN A 138 -0.67 -1.49 -11.95
N GLY A 139 -0.24 -2.55 -12.65
CA GLY A 139 1.15 -2.76 -13.06
C GLY A 139 2.05 -3.18 -11.89
N GLU A 140 3.34 -3.25 -12.13
CA GLU A 140 4.32 -3.62 -11.10
C GLU A 140 4.37 -2.60 -9.95
N PRO A 141 4.58 -3.06 -8.70
CA PRO A 141 4.70 -2.17 -7.56
C PRO A 141 5.94 -1.27 -7.65
N ASP A 142 5.86 -0.12 -7.04
CA ASP A 142 6.98 0.83 -6.97
C ASP A 142 7.96 0.46 -5.86
N ILE A 143 7.44 -0.09 -4.75
CA ILE A 143 8.23 -0.58 -3.62
C ILE A 143 7.80 -2.00 -3.28
N ILE A 144 8.78 -2.85 -3.03
CA ILE A 144 8.60 -4.24 -2.57
C ILE A 144 9.43 -4.42 -1.31
N GLU A 145 8.77 -4.71 -0.20
CA GLU A 145 9.36 -5.00 1.09
C GLU A 145 9.04 -6.45 1.43
N THR A 146 9.96 -7.37 1.11
CA THR A 146 9.80 -8.80 1.42
C THR A 146 10.83 -9.23 2.45
N LYS A 147 10.41 -10.00 3.44
CA LYS A 147 11.36 -10.64 4.37
C LYS A 147 11.91 -11.93 3.75
N LYS A 148 13.23 -12.07 3.72
CA LYS A 148 13.95 -13.20 3.10
C LYS A 148 13.64 -14.56 3.72
N ASP A 149 13.13 -14.59 4.92
CA ASP A 149 12.88 -15.78 5.74
C ASP A 149 11.38 -16.09 5.76
N LYS A 150 10.75 -16.41 4.71
CA LYS A 150 9.35 -16.92 4.53
C LYS A 150 8.38 -16.79 5.73
N LEU A 151 8.85 -16.27 6.87
CA LEU A 151 8.17 -16.02 8.13
C LEU A 151 8.04 -14.51 8.34
N GLY A 152 7.20 -13.85 7.54
CA GLY A 152 7.03 -12.43 7.69
C GLY A 152 5.95 -11.85 6.79
N VAL A 153 5.73 -10.56 6.97
CA VAL A 153 4.79 -9.78 6.18
C VAL A 153 5.51 -9.30 4.92
N ASP A 154 4.98 -9.67 3.76
CA ASP A 154 5.37 -9.09 2.49
C ASP A 154 4.49 -7.87 2.23
N LYS A 155 5.09 -6.73 1.87
CA LYS A 155 4.38 -5.50 1.60
C LYS A 155 4.76 -4.94 0.23
N TYR A 156 3.76 -4.59 -0.52
CA TYR A 156 3.86 -4.05 -1.88
C TYR A 156 3.16 -2.71 -1.93
N THR A 157 3.81 -1.70 -2.49
CA THR A 157 3.27 -0.34 -2.56
C THR A 157 3.30 0.18 -3.99
N TRP A 158 2.16 0.67 -4.43
CA TRP A 158 1.99 1.38 -5.70
C TRP A 158 1.65 2.84 -5.43
N TYR A 159 2.26 3.73 -6.18
CA TYR A 159 1.93 5.14 -6.19
C TYR A 159 1.20 5.49 -7.48
N GLY A 160 0.19 6.34 -7.37
CA GLY A 160 -0.59 6.83 -8.49
C GLY A 160 -0.98 8.28 -8.34
N LYS A 161 -1.50 8.84 -9.42
CA LYS A 161 -2.00 10.21 -9.48
C LYS A 161 -3.17 10.45 -8.53
N ASN A 162 -3.97 9.42 -8.30
CA ASN A 162 -5.16 9.45 -7.46
C ASN A 162 -4.96 8.86 -6.06
N GLY A 163 -3.75 8.43 -5.70
CA GLY A 163 -3.52 7.92 -4.34
C GLY A 163 -2.37 6.94 -4.21
N ILE A 164 -2.45 6.14 -3.14
CA ILE A 164 -1.49 5.09 -2.79
C ILE A 164 -2.24 3.79 -2.58
N PHE A 165 -1.75 2.72 -3.19
CA PHE A 165 -2.27 1.38 -3.01
C PHE A 165 -1.22 0.53 -2.29
N ILE A 166 -1.63 -0.17 -1.24
CA ILE A 166 -0.77 -1.04 -0.44
C ILE A 166 -1.42 -2.41 -0.35
N TYR A 167 -0.66 -3.45 -0.65
CA TYR A 167 -1.03 -4.84 -0.39
C TYR A 167 -0.03 -5.44 0.58
N THR A 168 -0.53 -6.02 1.67
CA THR A 168 0.27 -6.77 2.63
C THR A 168 -0.21 -8.20 2.68
N ASN A 169 0.74 -9.15 2.77
CA ASN A 169 0.45 -10.57 2.95
C ASN A 169 1.23 -11.08 4.15
N ASP A 170 0.52 -11.45 5.20
CA ASP A 170 1.11 -12.04 6.41
C ASP A 170 1.07 -13.56 6.30
N ASN A 171 2.19 -14.13 5.92
CA ASN A 171 2.34 -15.58 5.75
C ASN A 171 2.33 -16.37 7.09
N ILE A 172 2.51 -15.69 8.23
CA ILE A 172 2.47 -16.32 9.55
C ILE A 172 1.02 -16.49 10.01
N ASN A 173 0.26 -15.39 9.96
CA ASN A 173 -1.10 -15.37 10.43
C ASN A 173 -2.10 -15.76 9.33
N ASN A 174 -1.58 -16.02 8.13
CA ASN A 174 -2.39 -16.25 6.94
C ASN A 174 -3.44 -15.14 6.74
N THR A 175 -3.11 -13.90 6.86
CA THR A 175 -3.99 -12.75 6.60
C THR A 175 -3.42 -11.91 5.48
N ALA A 176 -4.29 -11.25 4.74
CA ALA A 176 -3.86 -10.23 3.79
C ALA A 176 -4.71 -8.96 3.98
N GLU A 177 -4.09 -7.84 3.76
CA GLU A 177 -4.74 -6.55 3.83
C GLU A 177 -4.46 -5.75 2.56
N ILE A 178 -5.48 -5.09 2.07
CA ILE A 178 -5.38 -4.14 0.97
C ILE A 178 -5.83 -2.79 1.50
N ILE A 179 -4.99 -1.79 1.31
CA ILE A 179 -5.30 -0.40 1.66
C ILE A 179 -5.20 0.42 0.38
N PHE A 180 -6.25 1.15 0.04
CA PHE A 180 -6.24 2.13 -1.02
C PHE A 180 -6.57 3.49 -0.43
N GLU A 181 -5.57 4.36 -0.33
CA GLU A 181 -5.72 5.75 0.12
C GLU A 181 -5.84 6.67 -1.08
N LEU A 182 -6.94 7.41 -1.16
CA LEU A 182 -7.28 8.33 -2.22
C LEU A 182 -6.90 9.78 -1.83
N ASN A 183 -6.47 10.58 -2.80
CA ASN A 183 -6.06 11.97 -2.57
C ASN A 183 -7.22 12.91 -2.19
#